data_9dd95b0bcacad90f27ccc41703c418c5
#
_entry.id   9dd95b0bcacad90f27ccc41703c418c5
#
_cell.length_a   1.000
_cell.length_b   1.000
_cell.length_c   1.000
_cell.angle_alpha   90.00
_cell.angle_beta   90.00
_cell.angle_gamma   90.00
#
_symmetry.space_group_name_H-M   'P 1'
#
loop_
_entity.id
_entity.type
_entity.pdbx_description
1 polymer ?
#
loop_
_entity_poly.entity_id
_entity_poly.type
_entity_poly.pdbx_seq_one_letter_code
_entity_poly.pdbx_strand_id
1 'polypeptide(L)'
;MKLHPASLLLAWLSLALALQCLALPLLLALAAVVFPLALWLAGTRLRLLLRRARWLLLSVVVLFALATPGAALPGTAGTLGITAAGAELAAAHTLRLTLLLGLLAMLLERLGIPALIAGLYALLAPLGASRRRSQMALRLLLVLEYVEQGRALRREGQQPGW
;
A
#
# COMPACT_ATOMS: atom_id res chain seq x y z
N MET A 1 6.35 -17.90 17.42
CA MET A 1 7.09 -18.14 16.16
C MET A 1 7.27 -16.78 15.47
N LYS A 2 8.51 -16.27 15.39
CA LYS A 2 8.80 -15.02 14.65
C LYS A 2 8.89 -15.39 13.17
N LEU A 3 7.82 -15.13 12.40
CA LEU A 3 7.82 -15.32 10.95
C LEU A 3 8.92 -14.45 10.32
N HIS A 4 9.70 -15.03 9.44
CA HIS A 4 10.80 -14.34 8.78
C HIS A 4 10.25 -13.15 7.96
N PRO A 5 10.85 -11.95 7.98
CA PRO A 5 10.32 -10.78 7.26
C PRO A 5 10.10 -11.02 5.76
N ALA A 6 10.97 -11.85 5.14
CA ALA A 6 10.84 -12.21 3.74
C ALA A 6 9.58 -13.04 3.45
N SER A 7 9.18 -13.96 4.36
CA SER A 7 7.97 -14.77 4.15
C SER A 7 6.68 -13.95 4.24
N LEU A 8 6.64 -12.94 5.12
CA LEU A 8 5.51 -12.01 5.21
C LEU A 8 5.40 -11.12 3.97
N LEU A 9 6.54 -10.70 3.42
CA LEU A 9 6.57 -9.96 2.15
C LEU A 9 6.11 -10.82 0.97
N LEU A 10 6.54 -12.08 0.90
CA LEU A 10 6.09 -13.02 -0.13
C LEU A 10 4.58 -13.28 -0.02
N ALA A 11 4.07 -13.51 1.18
CA ALA A 11 2.64 -13.69 1.42
C ALA A 11 1.84 -12.45 1.02
N TRP A 12 2.34 -11.24 1.35
CA TRP A 12 1.72 -10.00 0.93
C TRP A 12 1.73 -9.85 -0.60
N LEU A 13 2.85 -10.13 -1.26
CA LEU A 13 2.99 -10.04 -2.71
C LEU A 13 2.07 -11.03 -3.43
N SER A 14 2.01 -12.28 -2.97
CA SER A 14 1.12 -13.30 -3.53
C SER A 14 -0.35 -12.91 -3.37
N LEU A 15 -0.73 -12.35 -2.22
CA LEU A 15 -2.08 -11.86 -1.97
C LEU A 15 -2.39 -10.63 -2.85
N ALA A 16 -1.41 -9.72 -3.03
CA ALA A 16 -1.55 -8.57 -3.93
C ALA A 16 -1.78 -9.00 -5.38
N LEU A 17 -1.08 -10.04 -5.85
CA LEU A 17 -1.29 -10.62 -7.19
C LEU A 17 -2.65 -11.31 -7.30
N ALA A 18 -3.05 -12.09 -6.29
CA ALA A 18 -4.34 -12.75 -6.26
C ALA A 18 -5.50 -11.74 -6.34
N LEU A 19 -5.39 -10.58 -5.67
CA LEU A 19 -6.39 -9.50 -5.73
C LEU A 19 -6.63 -8.98 -7.15
N GLN A 20 -5.63 -9.05 -8.03
CA GLN A 20 -5.79 -8.59 -9.42
C GLN A 20 -6.71 -9.49 -10.24
N CYS A 21 -6.79 -10.78 -9.89
CA CYS A 21 -7.60 -11.76 -10.60
C CYS A 21 -9.04 -11.84 -10.07
N LEU A 22 -9.38 -11.20 -8.95
CA LEU A 22 -10.69 -11.30 -8.33
C LEU A 22 -11.73 -10.43 -9.05
N ALA A 23 -12.94 -10.99 -9.24
CA ALA A 23 -14.11 -10.25 -9.71
C ALA A 23 -14.65 -9.30 -8.61
N LEU A 24 -15.41 -8.28 -9.01
CA LEU A 24 -15.94 -7.25 -8.12
C LEU A 24 -16.69 -7.80 -6.88
N PRO A 25 -17.59 -8.82 -6.99
CA PRO A 25 -18.31 -9.33 -5.82
C PRO A 25 -17.38 -9.95 -4.77
N LEU A 26 -16.33 -10.68 -5.21
CA LEU A 26 -15.33 -11.26 -4.31
C LEU A 26 -14.46 -10.19 -3.67
N LEU A 27 -14.14 -9.12 -4.41
CA LEU A 27 -13.43 -7.96 -3.88
C LEU A 27 -14.23 -7.25 -2.79
N LEU A 28 -15.56 -7.10 -2.98
CA LEU A 28 -16.45 -6.52 -1.97
C LEU A 28 -16.50 -7.37 -0.71
N ALA A 29 -16.66 -8.69 -0.85
CA ALA A 29 -16.65 -9.61 0.28
C ALA A 29 -15.31 -9.55 1.05
N LEU A 30 -14.20 -9.53 0.33
CA LEU A 30 -12.88 -9.43 0.95
C LEU A 30 -12.67 -8.06 1.62
N ALA A 31 -13.15 -6.98 1.02
CA ALA A 31 -13.09 -5.64 1.59
C ALA A 31 -13.87 -5.54 2.90
N ALA A 32 -15.04 -6.19 2.98
CA ALA A 32 -15.85 -6.23 4.19
C ALA A 32 -15.12 -6.87 5.38
N VAL A 33 -14.15 -7.76 5.12
CA VAL A 33 -13.33 -8.39 6.17
C VAL A 33 -12.02 -7.63 6.40
N VAL A 34 -11.29 -7.33 5.33
CA VAL A 34 -9.94 -6.72 5.42
C VAL A 34 -10.01 -5.27 5.92
N PHE A 35 -11.02 -4.51 5.52
CA PHE A 35 -11.09 -3.10 5.88
C PHE A 35 -11.29 -2.85 7.38
N PRO A 36 -12.26 -3.48 8.07
CA PRO A 36 -12.39 -3.35 9.52
C PRO A 36 -11.18 -3.90 10.27
N LEU A 37 -10.59 -5.00 9.78
CA LEU A 37 -9.38 -5.57 10.37
C LEU A 37 -8.19 -4.60 10.24
N ALA A 38 -8.01 -3.96 9.09
CA ALA A 38 -6.96 -2.98 8.87
C ALA A 38 -7.18 -1.70 9.69
N LEU A 39 -8.43 -1.27 9.88
CA LEU A 39 -8.78 -0.16 10.76
C LEU A 39 -8.46 -0.47 12.23
N TRP A 40 -8.75 -1.67 12.67
CA TRP A 40 -8.48 -2.10 14.04
C TRP A 40 -6.99 -2.25 14.33
N LEU A 41 -6.24 -2.90 13.42
CA LEU A 41 -4.82 -3.20 13.62
C LEU A 41 -3.88 -2.03 13.28
N ALA A 42 -4.21 -1.25 12.25
CA ALA A 42 -3.31 -0.23 11.67
C ALA A 42 -4.05 1.06 11.29
N GLY A 43 -5.10 1.44 12.03
CA GLY A 43 -6.02 2.52 11.67
C GLY A 43 -5.32 3.87 11.42
N THR A 44 -4.34 4.22 12.24
CA THR A 44 -3.59 5.48 12.08
C THR A 44 -2.77 5.49 10.79
N ARG A 45 -2.08 4.39 10.50
CA ARG A 45 -1.28 4.23 9.27
C ARG A 45 -2.17 4.16 8.04
N LEU A 46 -3.27 3.42 8.12
CA LEU A 46 -4.26 3.32 7.03
C LEU A 46 -4.82 4.70 6.66
N ARG A 47 -5.25 5.49 7.65
CA ARG A 47 -5.75 6.85 7.42
C ARG A 47 -4.71 7.75 6.76
N LEU A 48 -3.45 7.67 7.19
CA LEU A 48 -2.35 8.42 6.58
C LEU A 48 -2.11 8.01 5.12
N LEU A 49 -2.10 6.70 4.82
CA LEU A 49 -1.92 6.18 3.48
C LEU A 49 -3.09 6.59 2.57
N LEU A 50 -4.34 6.42 3.02
CA LEU A 50 -5.53 6.84 2.27
C LEU A 50 -5.54 8.35 2.03
N ARG A 51 -5.18 9.15 3.03
CA ARG A 51 -5.10 10.61 2.88
C ARG A 51 -4.03 11.04 1.86
N ARG A 52 -2.91 10.33 1.79
CA ARG A 52 -1.87 10.57 0.78
C ARG A 52 -2.28 10.08 -0.60
N ALA A 53 -2.96 8.93 -0.67
CA ALA A 53 -3.41 8.31 -1.91
C ALA A 53 -4.73 8.89 -2.46
N ARG A 54 -5.40 9.79 -1.73
CA ARG A 54 -6.73 10.31 -2.11
C ARG A 54 -6.79 10.86 -3.54
N TRP A 55 -5.78 11.61 -3.93
CA TRP A 55 -5.72 12.18 -5.28
C TRP A 55 -5.53 11.12 -6.36
N LEU A 56 -4.72 10.09 -6.05
CA LEU A 56 -4.54 8.95 -6.93
C LEU A 56 -5.84 8.15 -7.06
N LEU A 57 -6.53 7.87 -5.96
CA LEU A 57 -7.82 7.19 -5.97
C LEU A 57 -8.86 8.00 -6.77
N LEU A 58 -8.91 9.32 -6.55
CA LEU A 58 -9.80 10.20 -7.28
C LEU A 58 -9.50 10.19 -8.79
N SER A 59 -8.23 10.29 -9.19
CA SER A 59 -7.84 10.26 -10.59
C SER A 59 -8.19 8.93 -11.28
N VAL A 60 -8.06 7.82 -10.58
CA VAL A 60 -8.45 6.48 -11.06
C VAL A 60 -9.97 6.43 -11.29
N VAL A 61 -10.77 6.90 -10.32
CA VAL A 61 -12.23 6.96 -10.47
C VAL A 61 -12.63 7.80 -11.68
N VAL A 62 -12.10 9.02 -11.78
CA VAL A 62 -12.41 9.92 -12.89
C VAL A 62 -12.00 9.34 -14.23
N LEU A 63 -10.78 8.78 -14.30
CA LEU A 63 -10.26 8.19 -15.53
C LEU A 63 -11.14 7.05 -16.03
N PHE A 64 -11.42 6.05 -15.18
CA PHE A 64 -12.20 4.89 -15.59
C PHE A 64 -13.68 5.22 -15.83
N ALA A 65 -14.26 6.11 -15.03
CA ALA A 65 -15.66 6.52 -15.20
C ALA A 65 -15.90 7.25 -16.53
N LEU A 66 -14.95 8.09 -16.98
CA LEU A 66 -15.12 8.93 -18.18
C LEU A 66 -14.45 8.34 -19.43
N ALA A 67 -13.32 7.64 -19.28
CA ALA A 67 -12.56 7.14 -20.43
C ALA A 67 -13.01 5.77 -20.93
N THR A 68 -13.88 5.05 -20.20
CA THR A 68 -14.32 3.71 -20.61
C THR A 68 -15.55 3.82 -21.51
N PRO A 69 -15.47 3.34 -22.78
CA PRO A 69 -16.64 3.32 -23.67
C PRO A 69 -17.67 2.27 -23.20
N GLY A 70 -18.95 2.59 -23.33
CA GLY A 70 -20.04 1.67 -22.96
C GLY A 70 -21.40 2.34 -23.00
N ALA A 71 -22.44 1.63 -22.57
CA ALA A 71 -23.78 2.17 -22.45
C ALA A 71 -23.83 3.24 -21.37
N ALA A 72 -24.33 4.42 -21.70
CA ALA A 72 -24.49 5.52 -20.76
C ALA A 72 -25.42 5.13 -19.60
N LEU A 73 -25.07 5.51 -18.39
CA LEU A 73 -25.92 5.34 -17.22
C LEU A 73 -27.20 6.18 -17.36
N PRO A 74 -28.36 5.68 -16.91
CA PRO A 74 -29.59 6.49 -16.91
C PRO A 74 -29.47 7.69 -15.96
N GLY A 75 -30.06 8.81 -16.34
CA GLY A 75 -30.11 10.06 -15.57
C GLY A 75 -28.89 10.98 -15.78
N THR A 76 -28.67 11.89 -14.84
CA THR A 76 -27.63 12.93 -14.91
C THR A 76 -26.19 12.39 -15.04
N ALA A 77 -25.92 11.16 -14.60
CA ALA A 77 -24.62 10.53 -14.76
C ALA A 77 -24.31 10.23 -16.25
N GLY A 78 -25.31 9.86 -17.03
CA GLY A 78 -25.14 9.64 -18.47
C GLY A 78 -24.85 10.91 -19.23
N THR A 79 -25.42 12.06 -18.84
CA THR A 79 -25.12 13.36 -19.46
C THR A 79 -23.68 13.82 -19.23
N LEU A 80 -23.05 13.34 -18.17
CA LEU A 80 -21.63 13.55 -17.87
C LEU A 80 -20.69 12.56 -18.59
N GLY A 81 -21.23 11.67 -19.42
CA GLY A 81 -20.44 10.67 -20.13
C GLY A 81 -20.06 9.44 -19.34
N ILE A 82 -20.64 9.24 -18.15
CA ILE A 82 -20.34 8.07 -17.30
C ILE A 82 -21.09 6.86 -17.83
N THR A 83 -20.36 5.79 -18.10
CA THR A 83 -20.89 4.52 -18.58
C THR A 83 -21.01 3.50 -17.45
N ALA A 84 -21.92 2.52 -17.60
CA ALA A 84 -22.07 1.45 -16.61
C ALA A 84 -20.79 0.63 -16.47
N ALA A 85 -20.14 0.28 -17.59
CA ALA A 85 -18.86 -0.43 -17.59
C ALA A 85 -17.75 0.41 -16.95
N GLY A 86 -17.72 1.72 -17.20
CA GLY A 86 -16.77 2.64 -16.60
C GLY A 86 -16.92 2.74 -15.07
N ALA A 87 -18.15 2.80 -14.58
CA ALA A 87 -18.44 2.84 -13.16
C ALA A 87 -18.02 1.52 -12.46
N GLU A 88 -18.29 0.37 -13.07
CA GLU A 88 -17.86 -0.94 -12.54
C GLU A 88 -16.34 -1.05 -12.48
N LEU A 89 -15.64 -0.68 -13.55
CA LEU A 89 -14.18 -0.68 -13.60
C LEU A 89 -13.57 0.29 -12.58
N ALA A 90 -14.12 1.51 -12.49
CA ALA A 90 -13.70 2.49 -11.50
C ALA A 90 -13.84 1.95 -10.07
N ALA A 91 -15.00 1.33 -9.76
CA ALA A 91 -15.24 0.71 -8.46
C ALA A 91 -14.25 -0.44 -8.18
N ALA A 92 -14.06 -1.35 -9.14
CA ALA A 92 -13.17 -2.49 -9.01
C ALA A 92 -11.72 -2.05 -8.75
N HIS A 93 -11.19 -1.09 -9.53
CA HIS A 93 -9.81 -0.60 -9.38
C HIS A 93 -9.61 0.18 -8.09
N THR A 94 -10.56 1.04 -7.74
CA THR A 94 -10.51 1.80 -6.48
C THR A 94 -10.53 0.86 -5.27
N LEU A 95 -11.37 -0.18 -5.32
CA LEU A 95 -11.46 -1.17 -4.27
C LEU A 95 -10.17 -2.00 -4.14
N ARG A 96 -9.59 -2.43 -5.27
CA ARG A 96 -8.28 -3.12 -5.29
C ARG A 96 -7.18 -2.27 -4.67
N LEU A 97 -7.07 -1.00 -5.07
CA LEU A 97 -6.08 -0.08 -4.52
C LEU A 97 -6.29 0.15 -3.01
N THR A 98 -7.53 0.33 -2.57
CA THR A 98 -7.85 0.51 -1.16
C THR A 98 -7.52 -0.72 -0.33
N LEU A 99 -7.81 -1.93 -0.85
CA LEU A 99 -7.43 -3.20 -0.22
C LEU A 99 -5.92 -3.36 -0.13
N LEU A 100 -5.19 -3.07 -1.21
CA LEU A 100 -3.71 -3.10 -1.21
C LEU A 100 -3.12 -2.13 -0.18
N LEU A 101 -3.68 -0.92 -0.05
CA LEU A 101 -3.27 0.04 0.96
C LEU A 101 -3.58 -0.45 2.38
N GLY A 102 -4.72 -1.12 2.58
CA GLY A 102 -5.08 -1.74 3.85
C GLY A 102 -4.11 -2.85 4.26
N LEU A 103 -3.81 -3.76 3.34
CA LEU A 103 -2.83 -4.83 3.55
C LEU A 103 -1.42 -4.29 3.78
N LEU A 104 -1.03 -3.22 3.05
CA LEU A 104 0.25 -2.55 3.24
C LEU A 104 0.33 -1.86 4.61
N ALA A 105 -0.76 -1.22 5.06
CA ALA A 105 -0.81 -0.62 6.39
C ALA A 105 -0.59 -1.65 7.50
N MET A 106 -1.25 -2.81 7.39
CA MET A 106 -1.08 -3.93 8.34
C MET A 106 0.34 -4.50 8.30
N LEU A 107 0.93 -4.64 7.11
CA LEU A 107 2.29 -5.13 6.94
C LEU A 107 3.30 -4.18 7.60
N LEU A 108 3.17 -2.87 7.34
CA LEU A 108 4.03 -1.84 7.94
C LEU A 108 3.89 -1.74 9.46
N GLU A 109 2.69 -1.98 9.99
CA GLU A 109 2.45 -2.00 11.44
C GLU A 109 3.17 -3.20 12.10
N ARG A 110 3.14 -4.36 11.43
CA ARG A 110 3.74 -5.60 11.94
C ARG A 110 5.27 -5.63 11.84
N LEU A 111 5.81 -5.19 10.72
CA LEU A 111 7.25 -5.32 10.41
C LEU A 111 8.04 -4.06 10.77
N GLY A 112 7.45 -2.87 10.66
CA GLY A 112 8.20 -1.63 10.64
C GLY A 112 9.06 -1.46 9.37
N ILE A 113 9.56 -0.25 9.14
CA ILE A 113 10.33 0.10 7.93
C ILE A 113 11.67 -0.66 7.86
N PRO A 114 12.46 -0.82 8.95
CA PRO A 114 13.75 -1.51 8.86
C PRO A 114 13.62 -2.99 8.49
N ALA A 115 12.64 -3.69 9.07
CA ALA A 115 12.41 -5.11 8.78
C ALA A 115 11.84 -5.32 7.36
N LEU A 116 11.06 -4.35 6.85
CA LEU A 116 10.59 -4.37 5.46
C LEU A 116 11.77 -4.28 4.48
N ILE A 117 12.72 -3.37 4.72
CA ILE A 117 13.92 -3.21 3.91
C ILE A 117 14.79 -4.48 3.96
N ALA A 118 15.00 -5.05 5.15
CA ALA A 118 15.73 -6.30 5.32
C ALA A 118 15.06 -7.48 4.59
N GLY A 119 13.73 -7.58 4.67
CA GLY A 119 12.95 -8.58 3.97
C GLY A 119 12.99 -8.44 2.45
N LEU A 120 12.88 -7.22 1.94
CA LEU A 120 13.01 -6.92 0.51
C LEU A 120 14.41 -7.28 -0.01
N TYR A 121 15.44 -6.97 0.79
CA TYR A 121 16.81 -7.34 0.47
C TYR A 121 17.00 -8.86 0.40
N ALA A 122 16.47 -9.60 1.38
CA ALA A 122 16.52 -11.07 1.39
C ALA A 122 15.78 -11.68 0.20
N LEU A 123 14.68 -11.06 -0.27
CA LEU A 123 13.93 -11.49 -1.44
C LEU A 123 14.70 -11.27 -2.76
N LEU A 124 15.45 -10.17 -2.85
CA LEU A 124 16.26 -9.83 -4.01
C LEU A 124 17.61 -10.54 -4.05
N ALA A 125 18.04 -11.14 -2.94
CA ALA A 125 19.33 -11.83 -2.85
C ALA A 125 19.52 -12.95 -3.90
N PRO A 126 18.53 -13.84 -4.18
CA PRO A 126 18.69 -14.91 -5.16
C PRO A 126 18.70 -14.40 -6.62
N LEU A 127 18.22 -13.17 -6.88
CA LEU A 127 18.15 -12.58 -8.23
C LEU A 127 19.49 -12.00 -8.74
N GLY A 128 20.62 -12.42 -8.17
CA GLY A 128 21.94 -12.06 -8.64
C GLY A 128 22.42 -10.70 -8.11
N ALA A 129 22.17 -10.43 -6.83
CA ALA A 129 22.75 -9.28 -6.14
C ALA A 129 24.27 -9.43 -6.09
N SER A 130 24.98 -8.82 -7.04
CA SER A 130 26.44 -8.76 -7.03
C SER A 130 26.91 -8.15 -5.71
N ARG A 131 28.11 -8.56 -5.26
CA ARG A 131 28.77 -8.10 -4.02
C ARG A 131 28.73 -6.56 -3.81
N ARG A 132 28.64 -5.79 -4.90
CA ARG A 132 28.48 -4.33 -4.88
C ARG A 132 27.11 -3.86 -4.38
N ARG A 133 26.00 -4.60 -4.64
CA ARG A 133 24.67 -4.24 -4.18
C ARG A 133 24.51 -4.50 -2.68
N SER A 134 25.16 -5.53 -2.12
CA SER A 134 25.16 -5.77 -0.69
C SER A 134 25.85 -4.65 0.09
N GLN A 135 26.92 -4.10 -0.44
CA GLN A 135 27.62 -2.95 0.14
C GLN A 135 26.79 -1.66 0.06
N MET A 136 26.04 -1.45 -1.02
CA MET A 136 25.12 -0.29 -1.11
C MET A 136 23.94 -0.38 -0.16
N ALA A 137 23.36 -1.58 0.01
CA ALA A 137 22.26 -1.77 0.95
C ALA A 137 22.70 -1.60 2.42
N LEU A 138 23.88 -2.11 2.77
CA LEU A 138 24.49 -1.89 4.10
C LEU A 138 24.78 -0.40 4.34
N ARG A 139 25.30 0.31 3.34
CA ARG A 139 25.52 1.77 3.43
C ARG A 139 24.22 2.54 3.61
N LEU A 140 23.17 2.19 2.87
CA LEU A 140 21.83 2.79 3.00
C LEU A 140 21.23 2.53 4.38
N LEU A 141 21.39 1.32 4.91
CA LEU A 141 20.89 0.94 6.24
C LEU A 141 21.63 1.72 7.34
N LEU A 142 22.96 1.85 7.23
CA LEU A 142 23.77 2.65 8.14
C LEU A 142 23.42 4.15 8.08
N VAL A 143 23.19 4.70 6.88
CA VAL A 143 22.78 6.10 6.72
C VAL A 143 21.40 6.34 7.30
N LEU A 144 20.44 5.43 7.10
CA LEU A 144 19.11 5.53 7.69
C LEU A 144 19.16 5.48 9.22
N GLU A 145 19.94 4.56 9.77
CA GLU A 145 20.14 4.43 11.23
C GLU A 145 20.81 5.68 11.81
N TYR A 146 21.82 6.23 11.12
CA TYR A 146 22.49 7.46 11.52
C TYR A 146 21.54 8.69 11.47
N VAL A 147 20.68 8.77 10.45
CA VAL A 147 19.67 9.83 10.33
C VAL A 147 18.59 9.70 11.41
N GLU A 148 18.17 8.48 11.76
CA GLU A 148 17.21 8.25 12.86
C GLU A 148 17.82 8.61 14.21
N GLN A 149 19.07 8.23 14.48
CA GLN A 149 19.79 8.61 15.69
C GLN A 149 19.99 10.14 15.77
N GLY A 150 20.36 10.78 14.67
CA GLY A 150 20.49 12.24 14.60
C GLY A 150 19.17 12.99 14.81
N ARG A 151 18.03 12.38 14.39
CA ARG A 151 16.69 12.94 14.69
C ARG A 151 16.28 12.72 16.15
N ALA A 152 16.64 11.62 16.77
CA ALA A 152 16.39 11.35 18.18
C ALA A 152 17.16 12.34 19.07
N LEU A 153 18.45 12.55 18.81
CA LEU A 153 19.29 13.50 19.53
C LEU A 153 18.80 14.96 19.38
N ARG A 154 18.31 15.34 18.19
CA ARG A 154 17.70 16.67 18.01
C ARG A 154 16.41 16.86 18.79
N ARG A 155 15.63 15.80 18.98
CA ARG A 155 14.40 15.85 19.79
C ARG A 155 14.71 15.98 21.28
N GLU A 156 15.77 15.31 21.76
CA GLU A 156 16.24 15.42 23.15
C GLU A 156 16.89 16.78 23.44
N GLY A 157 17.65 17.35 22.48
CA GLY A 157 18.26 18.66 22.62
C GLY A 157 17.30 19.85 22.45
N GLN A 158 16.05 19.63 22.03
CA GLN A 158 15.00 20.65 21.91
C GLN A 158 14.02 20.66 23.09
N GLN A 159 14.24 19.86 24.13
CA GLN A 159 13.49 20.04 25.38
C GLN A 159 13.98 21.31 26.05
N PRO A 160 13.10 22.34 26.24
CA PRO A 160 13.49 23.53 26.99
C PRO A 160 13.75 23.08 28.42
N GLY A 161 15.02 23.21 28.84
CA GLY A 161 15.39 23.06 30.25
C GLY A 161 14.65 24.10 31.08
N TRP A 162 13.83 23.63 32.00
CA TRP A 162 13.23 24.42 33.08
C TRP A 162 14.24 24.54 34.21
#